data_fa6e936cf8df39e71ffcaf4dea3ba3b5
#
_entry.id   fa6e936cf8df39e71ffcaf4dea3ba3b5
#
_cell.length_a   1.000
_cell.length_b   1.000
_cell.length_c   1.000
_cell.angle_alpha   90.00
_cell.angle_beta   90.00
_cell.angle_gamma   90.00
#
_symmetry.space_group_name_H-M   'P 1'
#
loop_
_entity.id
_entity.type
_entity.pdbx_description
1 polymer ?
#
loop_
_entity_poly.entity_id
_entity_poly.type
_entity_poly.pdbx_seq_one_letter_code
_entity_poly.pdbx_strand_id
1 'polypeptide(L)'
;MGQGEDGGEIKDLPRKLITATLLKHKEKEVRLYAALCLSDVLRIFAPEDPYQDDLVLKGVYVAFLDALAHLKDPSKSAFECAHALLQNIAAIGLCVPMLDLECEGSDALVPRLFSTLFDATNPSNASLVEEDVTKVLAIMIEEDESTSPEVLHAVLERLIQPMRGENSAAHSLACNLVRKSENNLQLAVQHFLTDALNTRGAGDHPLSKRYADVLEAVAVVDSTSLVTVWPVIMDELQNDDEEARLRAVKLFGKILSAPGSAVARDFGNYLQQFLKRFNDKATAVRVEMCRWGASFLLCGNNSDASVAREVVESFDQRLLDF
;
A
#
# COMPACT_ATOMS: atom_id res chain seq x y z
N MET A 1 54.71 -0.71 0.31
CA MET A 1 54.68 -1.80 -0.68
C MET A 1 53.67 -2.80 -0.20
N GLY A 2 52.55 -2.99 -0.90
CA GLY A 2 51.47 -3.88 -0.48
C GLY A 2 50.04 -3.42 -0.90
N GLN A 3 49.87 -2.69 -2.01
CA GLN A 3 48.58 -2.23 -2.50
C GLN A 3 48.20 -2.79 -3.88
N GLY A 4 48.88 -3.81 -4.38
CA GLY A 4 48.72 -4.26 -5.77
C GLY A 4 48.04 -5.60 -6.00
N GLU A 5 47.88 -6.46 -4.98
CA GLU A 5 47.35 -7.81 -5.17
C GLU A 5 45.85 -7.98 -4.77
N ASP A 6 45.36 -7.20 -3.84
CA ASP A 6 43.93 -7.29 -3.41
C ASP A 6 42.91 -6.76 -4.43
N GLY A 7 43.32 -5.82 -5.28
CA GLY A 7 42.39 -5.24 -6.28
C GLY A 7 42.04 -6.15 -7.45
N GLY A 8 42.82 -7.21 -7.72
CA GLY A 8 42.57 -8.19 -8.77
C GLY A 8 41.53 -9.25 -8.37
N GLU A 9 41.60 -9.72 -7.15
CA GLU A 9 40.66 -10.75 -6.64
C GLU A 9 39.24 -10.22 -6.46
N ILE A 10 39.07 -8.97 -6.01
CA ILE A 10 37.75 -8.34 -5.87
C ILE A 10 37.08 -8.15 -7.23
N LYS A 11 37.81 -7.82 -8.29
CA LYS A 11 37.25 -7.64 -9.66
C LYS A 11 36.68 -8.91 -10.27
N ASP A 12 37.18 -10.08 -9.90
CA ASP A 12 36.67 -11.37 -10.38
C ASP A 12 35.54 -11.94 -9.54
N LEU A 13 35.32 -11.41 -8.33
CA LEU A 13 34.33 -11.90 -7.38
C LEU A 13 32.89 -11.85 -7.94
N PRO A 14 32.45 -10.75 -8.61
CA PRO A 14 31.11 -10.69 -9.19
C PRO A 14 30.81 -11.85 -10.13
N ARG A 15 31.76 -12.16 -11.02
CA ARG A 15 31.60 -13.26 -12.00
C ARG A 15 31.54 -14.64 -11.36
N LYS A 16 32.25 -14.87 -10.26
CA LYS A 16 32.24 -16.16 -9.54
C LYS A 16 30.93 -16.39 -8.82
N LEU A 17 30.31 -15.34 -8.27
CA LEU A 17 29.09 -15.43 -7.47
C LEU A 17 27.81 -15.66 -8.30
N ILE A 18 27.76 -15.21 -9.55
CA ILE A 18 26.61 -15.39 -10.44
C ILE A 18 26.55 -16.78 -11.11
N THR A 19 27.44 -17.68 -10.77
CA THR A 19 27.45 -19.02 -11.38
C THR A 19 26.21 -19.83 -10.99
N ALA A 20 25.69 -20.60 -11.94
CA ALA A 20 24.54 -21.47 -11.70
C ALA A 20 24.76 -22.47 -10.56
N THR A 21 26.00 -22.80 -10.26
CA THR A 21 26.38 -23.66 -9.13
C THR A 21 26.08 -23.04 -7.77
N LEU A 22 26.06 -21.72 -7.65
CA LEU A 22 25.74 -21.00 -6.43
C LEU A 22 24.28 -20.56 -6.43
N LEU A 23 23.82 -19.85 -7.47
CA LEU A 23 22.46 -19.30 -7.52
C LEU A 23 21.36 -20.37 -7.59
N LYS A 24 21.65 -21.53 -8.20
CA LYS A 24 20.74 -22.67 -8.30
C LYS A 24 21.20 -23.86 -7.46
N HIS A 25 22.00 -23.62 -6.43
CA HIS A 25 22.46 -24.69 -5.56
C HIS A 25 21.27 -25.40 -4.89
N LYS A 26 21.33 -26.72 -4.73
CA LYS A 26 20.26 -27.51 -4.11
C LYS A 26 20.00 -27.13 -2.66
N GLU A 27 21.05 -26.83 -1.90
CA GLU A 27 20.97 -26.40 -0.50
C GLU A 27 20.53 -24.94 -0.42
N LYS A 28 19.45 -24.66 0.32
CA LYS A 28 18.90 -23.31 0.48
C LYS A 28 19.84 -22.35 1.16
N GLU A 29 20.61 -22.81 2.13
CA GLU A 29 21.58 -22.01 2.87
C GLU A 29 22.69 -21.47 1.95
N VAL A 30 23.17 -22.28 1.00
CA VAL A 30 24.17 -21.84 0.03
C VAL A 30 23.62 -20.70 -0.84
N ARG A 31 22.37 -20.82 -1.30
CA ARG A 31 21.72 -19.75 -2.08
C ARG A 31 21.53 -18.46 -1.28
N LEU A 32 21.17 -18.60 0.00
CA LEU A 32 20.97 -17.48 0.91
C LEU A 32 22.28 -16.70 1.15
N TYR A 33 23.38 -17.42 1.45
CA TYR A 33 24.70 -16.79 1.59
C TYR A 33 25.20 -16.19 0.27
N ALA A 34 24.93 -16.84 -0.87
CA ALA A 34 25.26 -16.29 -2.18
C ALA A 34 24.53 -14.96 -2.43
N ALA A 35 23.25 -14.88 -2.10
CA ALA A 35 22.47 -13.65 -2.21
C ALA A 35 23.03 -12.52 -1.32
N LEU A 36 23.40 -12.82 -0.06
CA LEU A 36 24.02 -11.84 0.83
C LEU A 36 25.37 -11.36 0.27
N CYS A 37 26.24 -12.26 -0.19
CA CYS A 37 27.50 -11.88 -0.82
C CYS A 37 27.31 -11.02 -2.08
N LEU A 38 26.28 -11.32 -2.88
CA LEU A 38 25.91 -10.51 -4.06
C LEU A 38 25.49 -9.11 -3.67
N SER A 39 24.72 -8.94 -2.58
CA SER A 39 24.34 -7.61 -2.09
C SER A 39 25.55 -6.80 -1.62
N ASP A 40 26.53 -7.45 -0.97
CA ASP A 40 27.78 -6.80 -0.58
C ASP A 40 28.60 -6.38 -1.82
N VAL A 41 28.64 -7.23 -2.85
CA VAL A 41 29.31 -6.90 -4.12
C VAL A 41 28.66 -5.67 -4.77
N LEU A 42 27.35 -5.68 -4.94
CA LEU A 42 26.64 -4.53 -5.52
C LEU A 42 26.88 -3.26 -4.69
N ARG A 43 26.88 -3.35 -3.37
CA ARG A 43 27.18 -2.23 -2.48
C ARG A 43 28.61 -1.69 -2.62
N ILE A 44 29.60 -2.56 -2.83
CA ILE A 44 31.01 -2.18 -3.02
C ILE A 44 31.24 -1.50 -4.37
N PHE A 45 30.54 -1.96 -5.40
CA PHE A 45 30.69 -1.40 -6.75
C PHE A 45 29.79 -0.19 -7.03
N ALA A 46 28.78 0.07 -6.18
CA ALA A 46 27.88 1.20 -6.36
C ALA A 46 28.66 2.53 -6.53
N PRO A 47 28.27 3.41 -7.44
CA PRO A 47 27.04 3.37 -8.25
C PRO A 47 27.16 2.56 -9.55
N GLU A 48 28.31 1.97 -9.85
CA GLU A 48 28.52 1.21 -11.10
C GLU A 48 27.97 -0.21 -10.97
N ASP A 49 27.30 -0.70 -12.04
CA ASP A 49 26.88 -2.09 -12.12
C ASP A 49 28.04 -2.98 -12.59
N PRO A 50 28.45 -3.99 -11.78
CA PRO A 50 29.53 -4.88 -12.16
C PRO A 50 29.14 -5.89 -13.25
N TYR A 51 27.84 -6.05 -13.55
CA TYR A 51 27.37 -7.10 -14.45
C TYR A 51 27.06 -6.60 -15.86
N GLN A 52 26.53 -5.39 -16.01
CA GLN A 52 26.18 -4.76 -17.30
C GLN A 52 25.31 -5.68 -18.19
N ASP A 53 24.50 -6.57 -17.60
CA ASP A 53 23.66 -7.55 -18.29
C ASP A 53 22.35 -7.74 -17.50
N ASP A 54 21.25 -7.29 -18.06
CA ASP A 54 19.92 -7.31 -17.43
C ASP A 54 19.46 -8.73 -17.05
N LEU A 55 19.80 -9.74 -17.85
CA LEU A 55 19.46 -11.13 -17.51
C LEU A 55 20.24 -11.64 -16.30
N VAL A 56 21.48 -11.22 -16.16
CA VAL A 56 22.29 -11.54 -14.96
C VAL A 56 21.73 -10.82 -13.74
N LEU A 57 21.49 -9.51 -13.85
CA LEU A 57 20.89 -8.72 -12.77
C LEU A 57 19.53 -9.26 -12.34
N LYS A 58 18.67 -9.60 -13.30
CA LYS A 58 17.42 -10.29 -13.00
C LYS A 58 17.64 -11.56 -12.17
N GLY A 59 18.63 -12.36 -12.52
CA GLY A 59 18.98 -13.57 -11.77
C GLY A 59 19.41 -13.25 -10.33
N VAL A 60 20.18 -12.17 -10.12
CA VAL A 60 20.57 -11.67 -8.80
C VAL A 60 19.35 -11.23 -8.00
N TYR A 61 18.45 -10.44 -8.59
CA TYR A 61 17.24 -9.98 -7.90
C TYR A 61 16.28 -11.12 -7.55
N VAL A 62 16.14 -12.12 -8.42
CA VAL A 62 15.38 -13.34 -8.08
C VAL A 62 15.99 -14.03 -6.84
N ALA A 63 17.32 -14.11 -6.75
CA ALA A 63 17.98 -14.68 -5.58
C ALA A 63 17.74 -13.83 -4.32
N PHE A 64 17.71 -12.50 -4.42
CA PHE A 64 17.35 -11.61 -3.31
C PHE A 64 15.91 -11.85 -2.84
N LEU A 65 14.95 -11.92 -3.76
CA LEU A 65 13.54 -12.16 -3.43
C LEU A 65 13.34 -13.51 -2.74
N ASP A 66 14.02 -14.56 -3.23
CA ASP A 66 14.00 -15.89 -2.60
C ASP A 66 14.60 -15.87 -1.19
N ALA A 67 15.68 -15.10 -0.98
CA ALA A 67 16.32 -14.93 0.32
C ALA A 67 15.47 -14.12 1.30
N LEU A 68 14.85 -13.02 0.85
CA LEU A 68 13.98 -12.16 1.68
C LEU A 68 12.76 -12.91 2.21
N ALA A 69 12.27 -13.94 1.52
CA ALA A 69 11.18 -14.78 2.02
C ALA A 69 11.51 -15.49 3.35
N HIS A 70 12.80 -15.63 3.71
CA HIS A 70 13.23 -16.19 4.99
C HIS A 70 13.06 -15.23 6.18
N LEU A 71 12.74 -13.96 5.96
CA LEU A 71 12.39 -13.01 7.03
C LEU A 71 11.13 -13.42 7.80
N LYS A 72 10.31 -14.31 7.26
CA LYS A 72 9.02 -14.70 7.84
C LYS A 72 9.14 -15.30 9.25
N ASP A 73 10.23 -15.97 9.56
CA ASP A 73 10.38 -16.71 10.82
C ASP A 73 11.69 -16.35 11.52
N PRO A 74 11.64 -15.44 12.53
CA PRO A 74 12.83 -14.97 13.24
C PRO A 74 13.51 -16.04 14.10
N SER A 75 12.88 -17.19 14.32
CA SER A 75 13.46 -18.30 15.09
C SER A 75 14.43 -19.16 14.27
N LYS A 76 14.46 -19.01 12.94
CA LYS A 76 15.31 -19.80 12.05
C LYS A 76 16.66 -19.13 11.80
N SER A 77 17.71 -19.93 11.68
CA SER A 77 19.07 -19.47 11.37
C SER A 77 19.17 -18.65 10.07
N ALA A 78 18.30 -18.92 9.11
CA ALA A 78 18.22 -18.19 7.85
C ALA A 78 17.76 -16.72 8.02
N PHE A 79 17.05 -16.39 9.10
CA PHE A 79 16.55 -15.05 9.35
C PHE A 79 17.67 -14.01 9.45
N GLU A 80 18.72 -14.27 10.19
CA GLU A 80 19.83 -13.32 10.40
C GLU A 80 20.48 -12.93 9.06
N CYS A 81 20.68 -13.92 8.19
CA CYS A 81 21.26 -13.68 6.87
C CYS A 81 20.30 -12.89 5.95
N ALA A 82 19.01 -13.24 5.96
CA ALA A 82 17.98 -12.51 5.21
C ALA A 82 17.80 -11.07 5.73
N HIS A 83 17.92 -10.87 7.04
CA HIS A 83 17.85 -9.54 7.66
C HIS A 83 19.07 -8.69 7.28
N ALA A 84 20.28 -9.24 7.30
CA ALA A 84 21.47 -8.55 6.83
C ALA A 84 21.36 -8.17 5.34
N LEU A 85 20.78 -9.04 4.50
CA LEU A 85 20.47 -8.73 3.10
C LEU A 85 19.47 -7.56 2.98
N LEU A 86 18.38 -7.58 3.76
CA LEU A 86 17.41 -6.49 3.78
C LEU A 86 18.07 -5.15 4.17
N GLN A 87 18.94 -5.15 5.19
CA GLN A 87 19.68 -3.97 5.61
C GLN A 87 20.59 -3.43 4.51
N ASN A 88 21.28 -4.31 3.78
CA ASN A 88 22.10 -3.90 2.63
C ASN A 88 21.23 -3.26 1.54
N ILE A 89 20.08 -3.85 1.22
CA ILE A 89 19.13 -3.31 0.23
C ILE A 89 18.62 -1.93 0.69
N ALA A 90 18.21 -1.81 1.93
CA ALA A 90 17.66 -0.57 2.49
C ALA A 90 18.70 0.56 2.60
N ALA A 91 19.99 0.21 2.78
CA ALA A 91 21.05 1.20 2.99
C ALA A 91 21.30 2.09 1.78
N ILE A 92 21.27 1.54 0.57
CA ILE A 92 21.61 2.26 -0.66
C ILE A 92 20.62 2.05 -1.82
N GLY A 93 19.43 1.53 -1.56
CA GLY A 93 18.40 1.36 -2.60
C GLY A 93 18.78 0.31 -3.66
N LEU A 94 19.39 -0.80 -3.26
CA LEU A 94 19.88 -1.83 -4.20
C LEU A 94 18.83 -2.42 -5.14
N CYS A 95 17.53 -2.28 -4.83
CA CYS A 95 16.45 -2.76 -5.67
C CYS A 95 15.97 -1.75 -6.72
N VAL A 96 16.38 -0.47 -6.64
CA VAL A 96 15.94 0.56 -7.59
C VAL A 96 16.23 0.18 -9.04
N PRO A 97 17.40 -0.37 -9.41
CA PRO A 97 17.64 -0.76 -10.80
C PRO A 97 16.73 -1.87 -11.34
N MET A 98 15.88 -2.51 -10.50
CA MET A 98 14.82 -3.40 -11.01
C MET A 98 13.83 -2.68 -11.90
N LEU A 99 13.63 -1.36 -11.72
CA LEU A 99 12.71 -0.52 -12.47
C LEU A 99 13.16 -0.34 -13.93
N ASP A 100 14.47 -0.36 -14.16
CA ASP A 100 15.08 -0.06 -15.46
C ASP A 100 15.42 -1.30 -16.29
N LEU A 101 15.15 -2.52 -15.77
CA LEU A 101 15.51 -3.76 -16.47
C LEU A 101 14.64 -4.01 -17.70
N GLU A 102 15.26 -4.08 -18.87
CA GLU A 102 14.60 -4.34 -20.16
C GLU A 102 14.77 -5.80 -20.63
N CYS A 103 14.44 -6.79 -19.79
CA CYS A 103 14.54 -8.19 -20.17
C CYS A 103 13.23 -8.94 -19.92
N GLU A 104 13.03 -10.07 -20.61
CA GLU A 104 11.81 -10.87 -20.51
C GLU A 104 11.46 -11.22 -19.06
N GLY A 105 10.26 -10.79 -18.59
CA GLY A 105 9.73 -11.03 -17.25
C GLY A 105 10.45 -10.26 -16.13
N SER A 106 11.10 -9.14 -16.43
CA SER A 106 11.60 -8.19 -15.43
C SER A 106 10.47 -7.41 -14.77
N ASP A 107 9.38 -7.18 -15.50
CA ASP A 107 8.15 -6.54 -15.05
C ASP A 107 7.51 -7.18 -13.80
N ALA A 108 7.73 -8.48 -13.61
CA ALA A 108 7.25 -9.20 -12.43
C ALA A 108 8.10 -9.02 -11.17
N LEU A 109 9.32 -8.45 -11.26
CA LEU A 109 10.24 -8.36 -10.12
C LEU A 109 9.73 -7.41 -9.04
N VAL A 110 9.31 -6.21 -9.43
CA VAL A 110 8.83 -5.19 -8.49
C VAL A 110 7.55 -5.63 -7.79
N PRO A 111 6.49 -6.10 -8.46
CA PRO A 111 5.33 -6.69 -7.79
C PRO A 111 5.67 -7.85 -6.86
N ARG A 112 6.62 -8.70 -7.25
CA ARG A 112 7.09 -9.80 -6.42
C ARG A 112 7.86 -9.32 -5.19
N LEU A 113 8.64 -8.25 -5.28
CA LEU A 113 9.31 -7.62 -4.13
C LEU A 113 8.27 -7.17 -3.10
N PHE A 114 7.24 -6.42 -3.55
CA PHE A 114 6.16 -5.97 -2.67
C PHE A 114 5.44 -7.13 -1.99
N SER A 115 4.98 -8.11 -2.76
CA SER A 115 4.29 -9.28 -2.19
C SER A 115 5.18 -10.06 -1.23
N THR A 116 6.46 -10.29 -1.58
CA THR A 116 7.42 -11.00 -0.72
C THR A 116 7.64 -10.29 0.61
N LEU A 117 7.85 -8.98 0.60
CA LEU A 117 8.10 -8.21 1.82
C LEU A 117 6.84 -8.07 2.69
N PHE A 118 5.66 -7.89 2.10
CA PHE A 118 4.40 -7.91 2.84
C PHE A 118 4.13 -9.28 3.49
N ASP A 119 4.35 -10.38 2.77
CA ASP A 119 4.10 -11.75 3.27
C ASP A 119 5.13 -12.19 4.30
N ALA A 120 6.35 -11.65 4.21
CA ALA A 120 7.41 -11.91 5.18
C ALA A 120 7.24 -11.11 6.46
N THR A 121 6.65 -9.90 6.42
CA THR A 121 6.43 -9.04 7.58
C THR A 121 5.21 -9.53 8.37
N ASN A 122 5.40 -9.85 9.66
CA ASN A 122 4.34 -10.35 10.54
C ASN A 122 4.57 -9.90 11.99
N PRO A 123 3.61 -10.09 12.92
CA PRO A 123 3.73 -9.61 14.29
C PRO A 123 4.94 -10.15 15.08
N SER A 124 5.54 -11.29 14.66
CA SER A 124 6.70 -11.87 15.37
C SER A 124 8.03 -11.23 14.97
N ASN A 125 8.11 -10.57 13.82
CA ASN A 125 9.34 -9.96 13.31
C ASN A 125 9.22 -8.46 13.01
N ALA A 126 8.03 -7.87 13.07
CA ALA A 126 7.79 -6.47 12.71
C ALA A 126 8.77 -5.51 13.39
N SER A 127 9.02 -5.67 14.69
CA SER A 127 9.96 -4.81 15.43
C SER A 127 11.41 -4.85 14.92
N LEU A 128 11.76 -5.86 14.12
CA LEU A 128 13.10 -6.05 13.58
C LEU A 128 13.20 -5.56 12.12
N VAL A 129 12.13 -5.71 11.33
CA VAL A 129 12.21 -5.54 9.87
C VAL A 129 11.34 -4.41 9.32
N GLU A 130 10.33 -3.92 10.05
CA GLU A 130 9.33 -2.97 9.51
C GLU A 130 9.95 -1.66 9.01
N GLU A 131 10.96 -1.14 9.69
CA GLU A 131 11.64 0.10 9.30
C GLU A 131 12.36 -0.06 7.96
N ASP A 132 13.19 -1.11 7.83
CA ASP A 132 13.94 -1.38 6.60
C ASP A 132 13.01 -1.74 5.45
N VAL A 133 11.99 -2.56 5.69
CA VAL A 133 10.97 -2.90 4.68
C VAL A 133 10.24 -1.65 4.21
N THR A 134 9.78 -0.78 5.15
CA THR A 134 9.13 0.48 4.79
C THR A 134 10.03 1.34 3.92
N LYS A 135 11.31 1.44 4.26
CA LYS A 135 12.29 2.23 3.52
C LYS A 135 12.48 1.69 2.10
N VAL A 136 12.65 0.37 1.95
CA VAL A 136 12.81 -0.27 0.63
C VAL A 136 11.59 -0.01 -0.24
N LEU A 137 10.38 -0.28 0.27
CA LEU A 137 9.15 -0.13 -0.51
C LEU A 137 8.83 1.34 -0.83
N ALA A 138 9.12 2.27 0.10
CA ALA A 138 8.94 3.70 -0.14
C ALA A 138 9.87 4.21 -1.25
N ILE A 139 11.16 3.85 -1.22
CA ILE A 139 12.11 4.23 -2.28
C ILE A 139 11.66 3.68 -3.64
N MET A 140 11.20 2.43 -3.69
CA MET A 140 10.69 1.83 -4.94
C MET A 140 9.48 2.58 -5.51
N ILE A 141 8.59 3.09 -4.65
CA ILE A 141 7.44 3.90 -5.08
C ILE A 141 7.88 5.30 -5.55
N GLU A 142 8.86 5.89 -4.87
CA GLU A 142 9.36 7.24 -5.18
C GLU A 142 10.13 7.29 -6.49
N GLU A 143 10.94 6.26 -6.78
CA GLU A 143 11.77 6.19 -7.97
C GLU A 143 11.02 5.64 -9.21
N ASP A 144 9.88 4.98 -9.04
CA ASP A 144 9.02 4.51 -10.12
C ASP A 144 8.28 5.71 -10.77
N GLU A 145 8.32 5.83 -12.09
CA GLU A 145 7.57 6.88 -12.81
C GLU A 145 6.05 6.74 -12.65
N SER A 146 5.57 5.50 -12.50
CA SER A 146 4.14 5.21 -12.30
C SER A 146 3.94 3.89 -11.56
N THR A 147 3.23 3.93 -10.44
CA THR A 147 2.89 2.71 -9.67
C THR A 147 2.08 1.73 -10.51
N SER A 148 2.62 0.52 -10.75
CA SER A 148 1.92 -0.51 -11.52
C SER A 148 0.64 -0.99 -10.82
N PRO A 149 -0.38 -1.48 -11.58
CA PRO A 149 -1.61 -2.01 -11.00
C PRO A 149 -1.38 -3.16 -10.01
N GLU A 150 -0.34 -3.97 -10.22
CA GLU A 150 0.02 -5.09 -9.34
C GLU A 150 0.63 -4.62 -8.02
N VAL A 151 1.48 -3.59 -8.05
CA VAL A 151 2.02 -2.94 -6.84
C VAL A 151 0.90 -2.25 -6.07
N LEU A 152 0.05 -1.49 -6.76
CA LEU A 152 -1.12 -0.87 -6.16
C LEU A 152 -2.03 -1.91 -5.49
N HIS A 153 -2.29 -3.03 -6.18
CA HIS A 153 -3.07 -4.14 -5.63
C HIS A 153 -2.45 -4.68 -4.34
N ALA A 154 -1.13 -4.96 -4.35
CA ALA A 154 -0.42 -5.50 -3.19
C ALA A 154 -0.52 -4.59 -1.96
N VAL A 155 -0.48 -3.27 -2.14
CA VAL A 155 -0.65 -2.31 -1.04
C VAL A 155 -2.10 -2.23 -0.58
N LEU A 156 -3.05 -2.02 -1.49
CA LEU A 156 -4.46 -1.78 -1.15
C LEU A 156 -5.15 -3.01 -0.56
N GLU A 157 -4.79 -4.22 -1.00
CA GLU A 157 -5.34 -5.46 -0.46
C GLU A 157 -5.03 -5.61 1.04
N ARG A 158 -3.86 -5.15 1.49
CA ARG A 158 -3.45 -5.20 2.92
C ARG A 158 -4.21 -4.21 3.81
N LEU A 159 -4.82 -3.18 3.23
CA LEU A 159 -5.63 -2.22 3.97
C LEU A 159 -7.02 -2.74 4.32
N ILE A 160 -7.54 -3.73 3.58
CA ILE A 160 -8.93 -4.21 3.68
C ILE A 160 -9.01 -5.66 4.19
N GLN A 161 -10.20 -6.09 4.64
CA GLN A 161 -10.44 -7.47 5.04
C GLN A 161 -10.43 -8.42 3.81
N PRO A 162 -9.99 -9.71 3.92
CA PRO A 162 -9.57 -10.36 5.17
C PRO A 162 -8.12 -10.07 5.56
N MET A 163 -7.27 -9.60 4.64
CA MET A 163 -5.82 -9.45 4.85
C MET A 163 -5.48 -8.57 6.06
N ARG A 164 -6.23 -7.48 6.28
CA ARG A 164 -6.10 -6.62 7.46
C ARG A 164 -6.19 -7.39 8.78
N GLY A 165 -7.10 -8.36 8.86
CA GLY A 165 -7.31 -9.17 10.07
C GLY A 165 -6.32 -10.32 10.20
N GLU A 166 -5.82 -10.84 9.08
CA GLU A 166 -4.89 -11.97 9.06
C GLU A 166 -3.47 -11.58 9.46
N ASN A 167 -3.03 -10.38 9.05
CA ASN A 167 -1.68 -9.89 9.32
C ASN A 167 -1.67 -8.40 9.68
N SER A 168 -1.73 -8.09 10.97
CA SER A 168 -1.73 -6.71 11.46
C SER A 168 -0.43 -5.94 11.19
N ALA A 169 0.71 -6.63 11.10
CA ALA A 169 1.99 -5.99 10.79
C ALA A 169 2.06 -5.57 9.32
N ALA A 170 1.64 -6.44 8.39
CA ALA A 170 1.53 -6.07 6.99
C ALA A 170 0.50 -4.95 6.76
N HIS A 171 -0.60 -4.93 7.54
CA HIS A 171 -1.55 -3.82 7.52
C HIS A 171 -0.90 -2.51 8.00
N SER A 172 -0.17 -2.53 9.12
CA SER A 172 0.57 -1.36 9.63
C SER A 172 1.55 -0.83 8.58
N LEU A 173 2.31 -1.72 7.95
CA LEU A 173 3.23 -1.39 6.87
C LEU A 173 2.52 -0.71 5.69
N ALA A 174 1.40 -1.25 5.22
CA ALA A 174 0.61 -0.64 4.14
C ALA A 174 0.07 0.74 4.52
N CYS A 175 -0.41 0.93 5.77
CA CYS A 175 -0.81 2.24 6.27
C CYS A 175 0.35 3.24 6.28
N ASN A 176 1.54 2.81 6.69
CA ASN A 176 2.73 3.66 6.72
C ASN A 176 3.17 4.07 5.30
N LEU A 177 3.08 3.15 4.32
CA LEU A 177 3.36 3.47 2.93
C LEU A 177 2.38 4.51 2.37
N VAL A 178 1.08 4.33 2.57
CA VAL A 178 0.07 5.30 2.09
C VAL A 178 0.28 6.69 2.71
N ARG A 179 0.67 6.78 3.99
CA ARG A 179 0.93 8.07 4.64
C ARG A 179 2.23 8.74 4.18
N LYS A 180 3.25 7.97 3.82
CA LYS A 180 4.58 8.49 3.47
C LYS A 180 4.74 8.79 1.98
N SER A 181 4.03 8.10 1.12
CA SER A 181 4.17 8.22 -0.33
C SER A 181 3.29 9.36 -0.86
N GLU A 182 3.87 10.56 -0.93
CA GLU A 182 3.11 11.80 -1.24
C GLU A 182 2.75 11.96 -2.72
N ASN A 183 3.36 11.22 -3.66
CA ASN A 183 3.15 11.48 -5.09
C ASN A 183 2.60 10.26 -5.86
N ASN A 184 3.45 9.34 -6.26
CA ASN A 184 3.07 8.30 -7.22
C ASN A 184 2.00 7.34 -6.71
N LEU A 185 2.13 6.85 -5.46
CA LEU A 185 1.13 5.97 -4.87
C LEU A 185 -0.20 6.70 -4.64
N GLN A 186 -0.16 7.95 -4.17
CA GLN A 186 -1.35 8.77 -3.96
C GLN A 186 -2.11 8.98 -5.27
N LEU A 187 -1.40 9.34 -6.34
CA LEU A 187 -2.00 9.50 -7.68
C LEU A 187 -2.61 8.19 -8.18
N ALA A 188 -1.90 7.06 -8.03
CA ALA A 188 -2.41 5.75 -8.43
C ALA A 188 -3.68 5.36 -7.66
N VAL A 189 -3.73 5.62 -6.34
CA VAL A 189 -4.93 5.41 -5.50
C VAL A 189 -6.08 6.29 -5.97
N GLN A 190 -5.84 7.58 -6.22
CA GLN A 190 -6.87 8.51 -6.71
C GLN A 190 -7.42 8.10 -8.07
N HIS A 191 -6.56 7.72 -9.00
CA HIS A 191 -6.96 7.22 -10.33
C HIS A 191 -7.82 5.96 -10.20
N PHE A 192 -7.34 4.98 -9.44
CA PHE A 192 -8.08 3.74 -9.20
C PHE A 192 -9.48 4.00 -8.61
N LEU A 193 -9.56 4.82 -7.55
CA LEU A 193 -10.84 5.11 -6.89
C LEU A 193 -11.78 5.92 -7.77
N THR A 194 -11.27 6.89 -8.52
CA THR A 194 -12.06 7.68 -9.47
C THR A 194 -12.61 6.80 -10.59
N ASP A 195 -11.79 5.92 -11.17
CA ASP A 195 -12.23 4.98 -12.19
C ASP A 195 -13.28 4.00 -11.63
N ALA A 196 -13.01 3.42 -10.46
CA ALA A 196 -13.92 2.47 -9.82
C ALA A 196 -15.27 3.10 -9.43
N LEU A 197 -15.30 4.37 -9.03
CA LEU A 197 -16.53 5.14 -8.80
C LEU A 197 -17.30 5.36 -10.11
N ASN A 198 -16.62 5.85 -11.15
CA ASN A 198 -17.23 6.13 -12.45
C ASN A 198 -17.77 4.87 -13.14
N THR A 199 -17.03 3.76 -13.04
CA THR A 199 -17.45 2.45 -13.60
C THR A 199 -18.36 1.65 -12.68
N ARG A 200 -18.65 2.17 -11.46
CA ARG A 200 -19.44 1.48 -10.43
C ARG A 200 -18.88 0.10 -10.08
N GLY A 201 -17.56 0.02 -10.02
CA GLY A 201 -16.85 -1.21 -9.70
C GLY A 201 -16.73 -2.22 -10.86
N ALA A 202 -17.06 -1.83 -12.09
CA ALA A 202 -16.90 -2.65 -13.27
C ALA A 202 -15.54 -2.53 -13.96
N GLY A 203 -14.59 -1.80 -13.35
CA GLY A 203 -13.22 -1.66 -13.85
C GLY A 203 -12.43 -2.96 -13.81
N ASP A 204 -11.31 -3.01 -14.54
CA ASP A 204 -10.47 -4.21 -14.72
C ASP A 204 -9.64 -4.59 -13.50
N HIS A 205 -9.37 -3.63 -12.61
CA HIS A 205 -8.56 -3.88 -11.42
C HIS A 205 -9.26 -4.88 -10.46
N PRO A 206 -8.55 -5.87 -9.87
CA PRO A 206 -9.15 -6.90 -9.01
C PRO A 206 -9.98 -6.36 -7.84
N LEU A 207 -9.61 -5.19 -7.31
CA LEU A 207 -10.31 -4.54 -6.20
C LEU A 207 -11.45 -3.62 -6.64
N SER A 208 -11.74 -3.47 -7.94
CA SER A 208 -12.79 -2.56 -8.42
C SER A 208 -14.16 -2.84 -7.80
N LYS A 209 -14.54 -4.10 -7.63
CA LYS A 209 -15.78 -4.49 -6.95
C LYS A 209 -15.81 -4.17 -5.45
N ARG A 210 -14.65 -3.93 -4.87
CA ARG A 210 -14.44 -3.64 -3.45
C ARG A 210 -13.97 -2.22 -3.19
N TYR A 211 -14.12 -1.32 -4.17
CA TYR A 211 -13.66 0.06 -4.08
C TYR A 211 -14.19 0.79 -2.82
N ALA A 212 -15.38 0.46 -2.36
CA ALA A 212 -15.97 1.05 -1.15
C ALA A 212 -15.18 0.68 0.13
N ASP A 213 -14.66 -0.54 0.22
CA ASP A 213 -13.82 -0.97 1.34
C ASP A 213 -12.45 -0.30 1.26
N VAL A 214 -11.89 -0.18 0.06
CA VAL A 214 -10.62 0.52 -0.17
C VAL A 214 -10.75 1.99 0.17
N LEU A 215 -11.79 2.65 -0.31
CA LEU A 215 -12.06 4.06 -0.05
C LEU A 215 -12.21 4.35 1.45
N GLU A 216 -12.96 3.52 2.18
CA GLU A 216 -13.07 3.60 3.64
C GLU A 216 -11.69 3.45 4.31
N ALA A 217 -10.92 2.44 3.93
CA ALA A 217 -9.62 2.18 4.52
C ALA A 217 -8.63 3.33 4.26
N VAL A 218 -8.55 3.84 3.03
CA VAL A 218 -7.70 4.99 2.69
C VAL A 218 -8.15 6.25 3.42
N ALA A 219 -9.46 6.51 3.52
CA ALA A 219 -10.01 7.67 4.23
C ALA A 219 -9.65 7.67 5.74
N VAL A 220 -9.53 6.49 6.35
CA VAL A 220 -9.09 6.34 7.75
C VAL A 220 -7.58 6.53 7.89
N VAL A 221 -6.80 6.06 6.92
CA VAL A 221 -5.33 6.16 6.94
C VAL A 221 -4.88 7.58 6.67
N ASP A 222 -5.40 8.18 5.60
CA ASP A 222 -5.11 9.56 5.17
C ASP A 222 -6.28 10.12 4.34
N SER A 223 -7.14 10.90 4.98
CA SER A 223 -8.30 11.55 4.34
C SER A 223 -7.88 12.57 3.28
N THR A 224 -6.69 13.15 3.39
CA THR A 224 -6.20 14.20 2.49
C THR A 224 -5.79 13.64 1.13
N SER A 225 -5.38 12.38 1.07
CA SER A 225 -5.10 11.67 -0.19
C SER A 225 -6.31 11.58 -1.12
N LEU A 226 -7.53 11.81 -0.60
CA LEU A 226 -8.78 11.65 -1.36
C LEU A 226 -9.39 12.96 -1.87
N VAL A 227 -8.64 14.08 -1.81
CA VAL A 227 -9.16 15.41 -2.20
C VAL A 227 -9.79 15.41 -3.60
N THR A 228 -9.21 14.70 -4.56
CA THR A 228 -9.73 14.62 -5.94
C THR A 228 -10.91 13.65 -6.08
N VAL A 229 -11.10 12.75 -5.13
CA VAL A 229 -12.18 11.74 -5.13
C VAL A 229 -13.48 12.30 -4.55
N TRP A 230 -13.39 13.20 -3.57
CA TRP A 230 -14.57 13.78 -2.91
C TRP A 230 -15.55 14.46 -3.86
N PRO A 231 -15.13 15.27 -4.86
CA PRO A 231 -16.05 15.88 -5.81
C PRO A 231 -16.92 14.85 -6.56
N VAL A 232 -16.35 13.70 -6.95
CA VAL A 232 -17.08 12.64 -7.65
C VAL A 232 -18.21 12.07 -6.78
N ILE A 233 -17.93 11.86 -5.48
CA ILE A 233 -18.95 11.38 -4.53
C ILE A 233 -20.03 12.45 -4.30
N MET A 234 -19.61 13.73 -4.23
CA MET A 234 -20.54 14.84 -4.03
C MET A 234 -21.45 15.08 -5.25
N ASP A 235 -20.96 14.87 -6.46
CA ASP A 235 -21.76 14.91 -7.68
C ASP A 235 -22.82 13.79 -7.68
N GLU A 236 -22.47 12.57 -7.24
CA GLU A 236 -23.48 11.51 -7.05
C GLU A 236 -24.51 11.86 -5.97
N LEU A 237 -24.12 12.52 -4.88
CA LEU A 237 -25.07 12.98 -3.86
C LEU A 237 -26.06 14.02 -4.38
N GLN A 238 -25.71 14.78 -5.40
CA GLN A 238 -26.55 15.82 -5.99
C GLN A 238 -27.28 15.33 -7.25
N ASN A 239 -27.06 14.11 -7.69
CA ASN A 239 -27.63 13.55 -8.91
C ASN A 239 -29.18 13.52 -8.86
N ASP A 240 -29.83 13.69 -10.01
CA ASP A 240 -31.28 13.58 -10.12
C ASP A 240 -31.79 12.16 -9.90
N ASP A 241 -30.98 11.14 -10.21
CA ASP A 241 -31.29 9.74 -9.97
C ASP A 241 -31.28 9.40 -8.47
N GLU A 242 -32.40 8.84 -7.99
CA GLU A 242 -32.54 8.39 -6.59
C GLU A 242 -31.53 7.33 -6.20
N GLU A 243 -31.28 6.36 -7.10
CA GLU A 243 -30.34 5.27 -6.81
C GLU A 243 -28.89 5.77 -6.69
N ALA A 244 -28.48 6.75 -7.50
CA ALA A 244 -27.18 7.39 -7.40
C ALA A 244 -27.01 8.05 -6.04
N ARG A 245 -27.98 8.88 -5.62
CA ARG A 245 -27.95 9.53 -4.31
C ARG A 245 -27.96 8.52 -3.15
N LEU A 246 -28.73 7.46 -3.25
CA LEU A 246 -28.76 6.40 -2.21
C LEU A 246 -27.41 5.68 -2.09
N ARG A 247 -26.76 5.37 -3.22
CA ARG A 247 -25.39 4.78 -3.21
C ARG A 247 -24.38 5.72 -2.56
N ALA A 248 -24.39 6.99 -2.95
CA ALA A 248 -23.50 8.00 -2.40
C ALA A 248 -23.72 8.21 -0.89
N VAL A 249 -24.95 8.21 -0.42
CA VAL A 249 -25.29 8.28 1.02
C VAL A 249 -24.72 7.07 1.78
N LYS A 250 -24.91 5.86 1.25
CA LYS A 250 -24.35 4.64 1.87
C LYS A 250 -22.83 4.68 1.94
N LEU A 251 -22.19 5.05 0.84
CA LEU A 251 -20.73 5.12 0.73
C LEU A 251 -20.14 6.17 1.68
N PHE A 252 -20.62 7.41 1.58
CA PHE A 252 -20.09 8.51 2.40
C PHE A 252 -20.41 8.31 3.89
N GLY A 253 -21.63 7.83 4.20
CA GLY A 253 -22.03 7.47 5.56
C GLY A 253 -21.14 6.38 6.18
N LYS A 254 -20.73 5.37 5.40
CA LYS A 254 -19.81 4.33 5.83
C LYS A 254 -18.44 4.92 6.20
N ILE A 255 -17.92 5.82 5.37
CA ILE A 255 -16.64 6.50 5.60
C ILE A 255 -16.68 7.39 6.85
N LEU A 256 -17.74 8.17 7.01
CA LEU A 256 -17.91 9.04 8.18
C LEU A 256 -18.01 8.26 9.49
N SER A 257 -18.60 7.06 9.45
CA SER A 257 -18.78 6.20 10.63
C SER A 257 -17.58 5.28 10.90
N ALA A 258 -16.59 5.25 10.01
CA ALA A 258 -15.41 4.40 10.18
C ALA A 258 -14.60 4.83 11.41
N PRO A 259 -14.20 3.89 12.28
CA PRO A 259 -13.38 4.20 13.46
C PRO A 259 -12.07 4.87 13.08
N GLY A 260 -11.82 6.07 13.60
CA GLY A 260 -10.61 6.84 13.31
C GLY A 260 -10.70 7.73 12.05
N SER A 261 -11.85 7.76 11.36
CA SER A 261 -12.06 8.67 10.21
C SER A 261 -11.98 10.13 10.66
N ALA A 262 -11.14 10.91 9.99
CA ALA A 262 -11.01 12.35 10.17
C ALA A 262 -11.82 13.17 9.15
N VAL A 263 -12.51 12.51 8.22
CA VAL A 263 -13.20 13.15 7.07
C VAL A 263 -14.21 14.20 7.49
N ALA A 264 -14.98 13.96 8.54
CA ALA A 264 -15.95 14.94 9.03
C ALA A 264 -15.29 16.24 9.49
N ARG A 265 -14.13 16.15 10.13
CA ARG A 265 -13.35 17.30 10.60
C ARG A 265 -12.61 18.00 9.45
N ASP A 266 -11.95 17.22 8.61
CA ASP A 266 -11.05 17.75 7.57
C ASP A 266 -11.82 18.30 6.37
N PHE A 267 -13.04 17.80 6.14
CA PHE A 267 -13.90 18.15 5.00
C PHE A 267 -15.33 18.53 5.43
N GLY A 268 -15.45 19.45 6.40
CA GLY A 268 -16.73 19.88 6.95
C GLY A 268 -17.74 20.42 5.92
N ASN A 269 -17.29 21.00 4.81
CA ASN A 269 -18.14 21.43 3.70
C ASN A 269 -18.85 20.25 3.01
N TYR A 270 -18.21 19.09 2.89
CA TYR A 270 -18.83 17.88 2.33
C TYR A 270 -19.79 17.24 3.35
N LEU A 271 -19.44 17.27 4.64
CA LEU A 271 -20.37 16.87 5.70
C LEU A 271 -21.66 17.67 5.62
N GLN A 272 -21.59 19.01 5.50
CA GLN A 272 -22.78 19.88 5.38
C GLN A 272 -23.65 19.53 4.15
N GLN A 273 -23.03 19.22 3.04
CA GLN A 273 -23.77 18.79 1.84
C GLN A 273 -24.45 17.42 2.05
N PHE A 274 -23.77 16.50 2.73
CA PHE A 274 -24.30 15.19 3.09
C PHE A 274 -25.48 15.30 4.04
N LEU A 275 -25.39 16.12 5.08
CA LEU A 275 -26.48 16.33 6.06
C LEU A 275 -27.77 16.90 5.43
N LYS A 276 -27.65 17.68 4.36
CA LYS A 276 -28.84 18.14 3.59
C LYS A 276 -29.69 16.99 3.03
N ARG A 277 -29.12 15.76 2.89
CA ARG A 277 -29.88 14.58 2.43
C ARG A 277 -30.88 14.07 3.45
N PHE A 278 -30.88 14.53 4.72
CA PHE A 278 -32.00 14.30 5.63
C PHE A 278 -33.33 14.85 5.06
N ASN A 279 -33.26 15.89 4.24
CA ASN A 279 -34.40 16.50 3.54
C ASN A 279 -34.46 16.13 2.05
N ASP A 280 -33.92 14.96 1.66
CA ASP A 280 -34.00 14.50 0.26
C ASP A 280 -35.43 14.29 -0.21
N LYS A 281 -35.70 14.55 -1.51
CA LYS A 281 -37.00 14.29 -2.13
C LYS A 281 -37.41 12.83 -2.08
N ALA A 282 -36.43 11.88 -2.10
CA ALA A 282 -36.71 10.46 -2.11
C ALA A 282 -36.75 9.89 -0.68
N THR A 283 -37.80 9.12 -0.39
CA THR A 283 -38.00 8.50 0.92
C THR A 283 -36.88 7.50 1.26
N ALA A 284 -36.40 6.71 0.30
CA ALA A 284 -35.33 5.74 0.52
C ALA A 284 -34.04 6.41 0.99
N VAL A 285 -33.70 7.57 0.40
CA VAL A 285 -32.51 8.35 0.79
C VAL A 285 -32.68 8.89 2.21
N ARG A 286 -33.84 9.44 2.57
CA ARG A 286 -34.10 9.92 3.94
C ARG A 286 -34.02 8.80 4.98
N VAL A 287 -34.59 7.63 4.68
CA VAL A 287 -34.52 6.45 5.57
C VAL A 287 -33.08 6.01 5.79
N GLU A 288 -32.28 6.01 4.73
CA GLU A 288 -30.87 5.65 4.85
C GLU A 288 -30.07 6.68 5.68
N MET A 289 -30.35 7.98 5.49
CA MET A 289 -29.78 9.04 6.33
C MET A 289 -30.15 8.85 7.81
N CYS A 290 -31.40 8.50 8.11
CA CYS A 290 -31.83 8.23 9.47
C CYS A 290 -31.11 6.99 10.07
N ARG A 291 -30.95 5.93 9.31
CA ARG A 291 -30.18 4.73 9.72
C ARG A 291 -28.74 5.09 10.02
N TRP A 292 -28.11 5.83 9.10
CA TRP A 292 -26.75 6.30 9.28
C TRP A 292 -26.61 7.17 10.54
N GLY A 293 -27.45 8.18 10.70
CA GLY A 293 -27.40 9.10 11.85
C GLY A 293 -27.56 8.38 13.17
N ALA A 294 -28.53 7.44 13.27
CA ALA A 294 -28.69 6.61 14.46
C ALA A 294 -27.44 5.76 14.75
N SER A 295 -26.89 5.10 13.74
CA SER A 295 -25.64 4.30 13.89
C SER A 295 -24.46 5.17 14.29
N PHE A 296 -24.28 6.33 13.65
CA PHE A 296 -23.21 7.28 13.92
C PHE A 296 -23.23 7.77 15.39
N LEU A 297 -24.43 8.13 15.90
CA LEU A 297 -24.59 8.60 17.28
C LEU A 297 -24.45 7.49 18.33
N LEU A 298 -24.86 6.25 18.00
CA LEU A 298 -24.81 5.12 18.93
C LEU A 298 -23.43 4.48 19.03
N CYS A 299 -22.64 4.51 17.95
CA CYS A 299 -21.32 3.84 17.93
C CYS A 299 -20.25 4.53 18.78
N GLY A 300 -20.53 5.71 19.37
CA GLY A 300 -19.61 6.39 20.29
C GLY A 300 -18.25 6.81 19.68
N ASN A 301 -18.10 6.67 18.37
CA ASN A 301 -16.86 7.00 17.63
C ASN A 301 -16.65 8.52 17.47
N ASN A 302 -17.50 9.32 18.09
CA ASN A 302 -17.49 10.78 17.98
C ASN A 302 -16.45 11.37 18.93
N SER A 303 -15.20 11.29 18.55
CA SER A 303 -14.13 12.08 19.17
C SER A 303 -14.35 13.60 18.99
N ASP A 304 -15.23 13.99 18.06
CA ASP A 304 -15.56 15.38 17.79
C ASP A 304 -17.03 15.70 18.15
N ALA A 305 -17.20 16.33 19.33
CA ALA A 305 -18.50 16.72 19.83
C ALA A 305 -19.21 17.76 18.93
N SER A 306 -18.48 18.48 18.07
CA SER A 306 -19.05 19.45 17.13
C SER A 306 -19.78 18.73 15.99
N VAL A 307 -19.19 17.69 15.43
CA VAL A 307 -19.81 16.87 14.37
C VAL A 307 -21.05 16.17 14.89
N ALA A 308 -20.99 15.59 16.11
CA ALA A 308 -22.16 14.97 16.73
C ALA A 308 -23.31 15.96 16.91
N ARG A 309 -23.02 17.19 17.31
CA ARG A 309 -24.02 18.26 17.44
C ARG A 309 -24.65 18.60 16.11
N GLU A 310 -23.88 18.78 15.05
CA GLU A 310 -24.41 19.06 13.71
C GLU A 310 -25.35 17.96 13.20
N VAL A 311 -24.99 16.70 13.46
CA VAL A 311 -25.85 15.56 13.11
C VAL A 311 -27.15 15.60 13.89
N VAL A 312 -27.13 15.86 15.21
CA VAL A 312 -28.33 15.97 16.04
C VAL A 312 -29.19 17.15 15.60
N GLU A 313 -28.61 18.33 15.37
CA GLU A 313 -29.37 19.50 14.90
C GLU A 313 -30.05 19.25 13.55
N SER A 314 -29.36 18.57 12.62
CA SER A 314 -29.95 18.17 11.32
C SER A 314 -31.10 17.16 11.47
N PHE A 315 -31.02 16.29 12.50
CA PHE A 315 -32.06 15.33 12.85
C PHE A 315 -33.28 16.02 13.47
N ASP A 316 -33.07 16.94 14.42
CA ASP A 316 -34.11 17.69 15.12
C ASP A 316 -34.90 18.58 14.16
N GLN A 317 -34.22 19.29 13.26
CA GLN A 317 -34.87 20.08 12.19
C GLN A 317 -35.81 19.22 11.35
N ARG A 318 -35.41 17.99 11.04
CA ARG A 318 -36.26 17.06 10.28
C ARG A 318 -37.49 16.62 11.06
N LEU A 319 -37.39 16.42 12.38
CA LEU A 319 -38.55 16.04 13.23
C LEU A 319 -39.57 17.18 13.41
N LEU A 320 -39.09 18.44 13.28
CA LEU A 320 -39.94 19.61 13.38
C LEU A 320 -40.73 19.92 12.08
N ASP A 321 -40.29 19.34 10.96
CA ASP A 321 -40.96 19.46 9.63
C ASP A 321 -42.10 18.44 9.39
N PHE A 322 -42.43 17.61 10.41
CA PHE A 322 -43.54 16.69 10.49
C PHE A 322 -44.59 17.19 11.49
#